data_95176ae88ebaa326f5a64a2f3c61dc8a
#
_entry.id   95176ae88ebaa326f5a64a2f3c61dc8a
#
_cell.length_a   1.000
_cell.length_b   1.000
_cell.length_c   1.000
_cell.angle_alpha   90.00
_cell.angle_beta   90.00
_cell.angle_gamma   90.00
#
_symmetry.space_group_name_H-M   'P 1'
#
loop_
_entity.id
_entity.type
_entity.pdbx_description
1 polymer ?
#
loop_
_entity_poly.entity_id
_entity_poly.type
_entity_poly.pdbx_seq_one_letter_code
_entity_poly.pdbx_strand_id
1 'polypeptide(L)'
;LTGAQVEELSQLCRAHHSQLHPLEVPDGLFTDAPVVRYYSRAMYYRLLAAELLPRELDRVLYLDPDILLSRPVRPLYETHLGDSLLAAASHSGLTGMSDYVNKIRLSNYEAESYYNSGVLLMNLPQMREEMRPADIFAYAREYEERLILPDQDILNGLYGTRILGVDDSVWNYDARRYDRYWLGSQGERDMDWVMDHTVFLHFCGKNKPWSRGYEGHFSALYKHYQRLLGEV
;
A
#
# COMPACT_ATOMS: atom_id res chain seq x y z
N LEU A 1 6.08 -16.24 7.78
CA LEU A 1 4.99 -17.07 8.30
C LEU A 1 5.52 -18.44 8.68
N THR A 2 4.99 -19.03 9.75
CA THR A 2 5.26 -20.45 10.10
C THR A 2 4.39 -21.37 9.26
N GLY A 3 4.76 -22.66 9.13
CA GLY A 3 3.94 -23.63 8.41
C GLY A 3 2.52 -23.74 8.95
N ALA A 4 2.33 -23.64 10.28
CA ALA A 4 1.01 -23.63 10.90
C ALA A 4 0.16 -22.42 10.50
N GLN A 5 0.77 -21.23 10.44
CA GLN A 5 0.08 -20.01 9.99
C GLN A 5 -0.30 -20.08 8.51
N VAL A 6 0.57 -20.65 7.66
CA VAL A 6 0.25 -20.87 6.24
C VAL A 6 -0.93 -21.82 6.08
N GLU A 7 -0.98 -22.91 6.86
CA GLU A 7 -2.09 -23.85 6.81
C GLU A 7 -3.41 -23.23 7.28
N GLU A 8 -3.40 -22.46 8.39
CA GLU A 8 -4.57 -21.73 8.89
C GLU A 8 -5.12 -20.75 7.84
N LEU A 9 -4.25 -19.94 7.25
CA LEU A 9 -4.63 -19.00 6.18
C LEU A 9 -5.13 -19.74 4.93
N SER A 10 -4.54 -20.88 4.58
CA SER A 10 -4.98 -21.70 3.46
C SER A 10 -6.37 -22.27 3.66
N GLN A 11 -6.69 -22.70 4.88
CA GLN A 11 -8.04 -23.19 5.25
C GLN A 11 -9.06 -22.07 5.15
N LEU A 12 -8.72 -20.87 5.68
CA LEU A 12 -9.57 -19.69 5.58
C LEU A 12 -9.85 -19.31 4.11
N CYS A 13 -8.82 -19.26 3.28
CA CYS A 13 -8.99 -18.97 1.85
C CYS A 13 -9.89 -19.99 1.16
N ARG A 14 -9.71 -21.29 1.43
CA ARG A 14 -10.56 -22.35 0.86
C ARG A 14 -12.03 -22.21 1.28
N ALA A 15 -12.28 -21.86 2.55
CA ALA A 15 -13.64 -21.66 3.06
C ALA A 15 -14.37 -20.51 2.32
N HIS A 16 -13.61 -19.53 1.80
CA HIS A 16 -14.13 -18.40 1.02
C HIS A 16 -13.88 -18.52 -0.50
N HIS A 17 -13.73 -19.75 -1.02
CA HIS A 17 -13.52 -20.02 -2.46
C HIS A 17 -12.31 -19.29 -3.07
N SER A 18 -11.28 -19.05 -2.27
CA SER A 18 -10.04 -18.42 -2.66
C SER A 18 -8.86 -19.36 -2.48
N GLN A 19 -7.72 -19.04 -3.08
CA GLN A 19 -6.48 -19.80 -2.96
C GLN A 19 -5.38 -18.93 -2.37
N LEU A 20 -4.61 -19.50 -1.45
CA LEU A 20 -3.38 -18.91 -0.94
C LEU A 20 -2.19 -19.51 -1.68
N HIS A 21 -1.34 -18.65 -2.21
CA HIS A 21 -0.05 -19.00 -2.85
C HIS A 21 1.08 -18.37 -2.05
N PRO A 22 1.62 -19.06 -1.03
CA PRO A 22 2.75 -18.53 -0.26
C PRO A 22 3.99 -18.45 -1.15
N LEU A 23 4.65 -17.30 -1.14
CA LEU A 23 5.90 -17.11 -1.85
C LEU A 23 7.06 -17.09 -0.85
N GLU A 24 8.04 -17.93 -1.07
CA GLU A 24 9.31 -17.88 -0.38
C GLU A 24 10.23 -16.89 -1.09
N VAL A 25 10.73 -15.94 -0.34
CA VAL A 25 11.66 -14.94 -0.86
C VAL A 25 13.07 -15.52 -0.81
N PRO A 26 13.77 -15.66 -1.95
CA PRO A 26 15.13 -16.18 -1.97
C PRO A 26 16.09 -15.31 -1.15
N ASP A 27 16.89 -15.91 -0.25
CA ASP A 27 17.85 -15.19 0.59
C ASP A 27 18.84 -14.33 -0.23
N GLY A 28 19.22 -14.80 -1.42
CA GLY A 28 20.18 -14.12 -2.30
C GLY A 28 19.69 -12.78 -2.87
N LEU A 29 18.37 -12.58 -3.06
CA LEU A 29 17.85 -11.37 -3.69
C LEU A 29 18.11 -10.10 -2.87
N PHE A 30 18.18 -10.22 -1.56
CA PHE A 30 18.34 -9.09 -0.64
C PHE A 30 19.70 -9.06 0.06
N THR A 31 20.69 -9.81 -0.43
CA THR A 31 22.03 -9.84 0.19
C THR A 31 22.66 -8.45 0.24
N ASP A 32 22.56 -7.70 -0.85
CA ASP A 32 23.12 -6.35 -0.98
C ASP A 32 22.14 -5.23 -0.58
N ALA A 33 20.94 -5.59 -0.15
CA ALA A 33 19.94 -4.60 0.26
C ALA A 33 20.37 -3.91 1.55
N PRO A 34 20.48 -2.58 1.57
CA PRO A 34 20.81 -1.85 2.78
C PRO A 34 19.69 -1.98 3.81
N VAL A 35 20.07 -2.07 5.08
CA VAL A 35 19.14 -1.96 6.20
C VAL A 35 19.01 -0.50 6.55
N VAL A 36 17.84 0.08 6.26
CA VAL A 36 17.59 1.51 6.49
C VAL A 36 17.01 1.69 7.89
N ARG A 37 17.77 2.31 8.78
CA ARG A 37 17.40 2.53 10.18
C ARG A 37 16.94 1.23 10.87
N TYR A 38 15.70 1.19 11.35
CA TYR A 38 15.09 0.03 12.04
C TYR A 38 14.10 -0.74 11.14
N TYR A 39 14.05 -0.42 9.85
CA TYR A 39 13.18 -1.15 8.91
C TYR A 39 13.83 -2.46 8.47
N SER A 40 13.04 -3.52 8.46
CA SER A 40 13.50 -4.82 7.96
C SER A 40 13.60 -4.83 6.43
N ARG A 41 14.36 -5.77 5.87
CA ARG A 41 14.44 -5.97 4.42
C ARG A 41 13.09 -6.29 3.77
N ALA A 42 12.08 -6.69 4.54
CA ALA A 42 10.73 -6.93 4.06
C ALA A 42 10.08 -5.69 3.41
N MET A 43 10.55 -4.47 3.72
CA MET A 43 10.09 -3.24 3.07
C MET A 43 10.33 -3.26 1.54
N TYR A 44 11.37 -3.99 1.08
CA TYR A 44 11.66 -4.09 -0.35
C TYR A 44 10.74 -5.06 -1.10
N TYR A 45 9.99 -5.93 -0.43
CA TYR A 45 9.17 -6.95 -1.09
C TYR A 45 8.15 -6.33 -2.05
N ARG A 46 7.51 -5.23 -1.67
CA ARG A 46 6.57 -4.51 -2.55
C ARG A 46 7.27 -3.83 -3.72
N LEU A 47 8.48 -3.32 -3.54
CA LEU A 47 9.25 -2.66 -4.61
C LEU A 47 9.79 -3.68 -5.63
N LEU A 48 10.07 -4.90 -5.19
CA LEU A 48 10.59 -5.99 -6.00
C LEU A 48 9.55 -7.08 -6.27
N ALA A 49 8.26 -6.76 -6.13
CA ALA A 49 7.18 -7.71 -6.35
C ALA A 49 7.23 -8.34 -7.76
N ALA A 50 7.60 -7.57 -8.77
CA ALA A 50 7.70 -8.04 -10.15
C ALA A 50 8.80 -9.10 -10.36
N GLU A 51 9.87 -9.06 -9.56
CA GLU A 51 10.93 -10.09 -9.57
C GLU A 51 10.54 -11.35 -8.79
N LEU A 52 9.67 -11.20 -7.78
CA LEU A 52 9.25 -12.29 -6.91
C LEU A 52 8.05 -13.07 -7.45
N LEU A 53 7.20 -12.41 -8.24
CA LEU A 53 5.95 -12.98 -8.73
C LEU A 53 6.13 -13.78 -10.02
N PRO A 54 5.31 -14.83 -10.26
CA PRO A 54 5.32 -15.61 -11.48
C PRO A 54 5.26 -14.74 -12.74
N ARG A 55 6.02 -15.12 -13.78
CA ARG A 55 6.13 -14.30 -15.00
C ARG A 55 4.86 -14.25 -15.84
N GLU A 56 3.95 -15.20 -15.61
CA GLU A 56 2.64 -15.28 -16.26
C GLU A 56 1.66 -14.24 -15.75
N LEU A 57 1.95 -13.62 -14.60
CA LEU A 57 1.13 -12.54 -14.07
C LEU A 57 1.52 -11.21 -14.72
N ASP A 58 0.52 -10.54 -15.30
CA ASP A 58 0.69 -9.21 -15.90
C ASP A 58 0.36 -8.11 -14.90
N ARG A 59 -0.51 -8.39 -13.92
CA ARG A 59 -0.87 -7.41 -12.89
C ARG A 59 -1.19 -8.05 -11.56
N VAL A 60 -1.00 -7.28 -10.51
CA VAL A 60 -1.36 -7.65 -9.14
C VAL A 60 -1.81 -6.43 -8.36
N LEU A 61 -2.73 -6.63 -7.43
CA LEU A 61 -3.09 -5.62 -6.44
C LEU A 61 -2.38 -5.96 -5.12
N TYR A 62 -1.41 -5.14 -4.75
CA TYR A 62 -0.74 -5.21 -3.46
C TYR A 62 -1.56 -4.46 -2.41
N LEU A 63 -1.73 -5.07 -1.26
CA LEU A 63 -2.40 -4.48 -0.10
C LEU A 63 -1.57 -4.67 1.16
N ASP A 64 -1.45 -3.63 1.96
CA ASP A 64 -0.90 -3.75 3.32
C ASP A 64 -1.84 -4.59 4.20
N PRO A 65 -1.32 -5.32 5.20
CA PRO A 65 -2.12 -6.23 6.03
C PRO A 65 -3.07 -5.53 7.01
N ASP A 66 -3.02 -4.20 7.09
CA ASP A 66 -3.85 -3.36 7.94
C ASP A 66 -4.95 -2.61 7.16
N ILE A 67 -5.43 -3.23 6.09
CA ILE A 67 -6.52 -2.73 5.24
C ILE A 67 -7.78 -3.57 5.47
N LEU A 68 -8.91 -2.88 5.63
CA LEU A 68 -10.24 -3.49 5.59
C LEU A 68 -10.88 -3.18 4.23
N LEU A 69 -11.26 -4.25 3.52
CA LEU A 69 -11.98 -4.17 2.27
C LEU A 69 -13.49 -4.11 2.55
N SER A 70 -14.16 -3.04 2.09
CA SER A 70 -15.59 -2.83 2.30
C SER A 70 -16.44 -2.96 1.02
N ARG A 71 -15.81 -2.88 -0.15
CA ARG A 71 -16.51 -2.90 -1.46
C ARG A 71 -15.68 -3.62 -2.53
N PRO A 72 -16.28 -3.98 -3.69
CA PRO A 72 -15.59 -4.71 -4.75
C PRO A 72 -14.35 -3.97 -5.28
N VAL A 73 -13.25 -4.69 -5.43
CA VAL A 73 -11.95 -4.15 -5.93
C VAL A 73 -11.86 -4.09 -7.45
N ARG A 74 -12.79 -4.76 -8.16
CA ARG A 74 -12.72 -4.93 -9.62
C ARG A 74 -12.53 -3.61 -10.37
N PRO A 75 -13.21 -2.50 -10.05
CA PRO A 75 -13.02 -1.26 -10.79
C PRO A 75 -11.58 -0.72 -10.73
N LEU A 76 -10.90 -0.86 -9.58
CA LEU A 76 -9.48 -0.53 -9.50
C LEU A 76 -8.64 -1.53 -10.28
N TYR A 77 -8.89 -2.84 -10.08
CA TYR A 77 -8.09 -3.89 -10.71
C TYR A 77 -8.11 -3.82 -12.23
N GLU A 78 -9.24 -3.41 -12.82
CA GLU A 78 -9.43 -3.26 -14.27
C GLU A 78 -8.98 -1.88 -14.81
N THR A 79 -8.47 -0.98 -13.96
CA THR A 79 -7.97 0.33 -14.39
C THR A 79 -6.86 0.16 -15.44
N HIS A 80 -6.97 0.93 -16.52
CA HIS A 80 -5.93 0.94 -17.55
C HIS A 80 -4.73 1.75 -17.08
N LEU A 81 -3.59 1.09 -16.90
CA LEU A 81 -2.36 1.70 -16.40
C LEU A 81 -1.55 2.43 -17.48
N GLY A 82 -1.80 2.15 -18.77
CA GLY A 82 -0.98 2.69 -19.86
C GLY A 82 0.51 2.39 -19.63
N ASP A 83 1.32 3.44 -19.72
CA ASP A 83 2.76 3.37 -19.49
C ASP A 83 3.15 3.47 -18.01
N SER A 84 2.18 3.61 -17.10
CA SER A 84 2.46 3.69 -15.67
C SER A 84 2.94 2.36 -15.11
N LEU A 85 3.91 2.42 -14.20
CA LEU A 85 4.41 1.24 -13.47
C LEU A 85 3.37 0.72 -12.48
N LEU A 86 2.61 1.63 -11.89
CA LEU A 86 1.57 1.29 -10.92
C LEU A 86 0.55 2.41 -10.77
N ALA A 87 -0.60 2.11 -10.14
CA ALA A 87 -1.50 3.11 -9.62
C ALA A 87 -1.48 3.12 -8.10
N ALA A 88 -1.51 4.31 -7.50
CA ALA A 88 -1.52 4.54 -6.07
C ALA A 88 -2.27 5.81 -5.68
N ALA A 89 -2.74 5.88 -4.45
CA ALA A 89 -3.38 7.07 -3.90
C ALA A 89 -2.37 7.96 -3.16
N SER A 90 -2.56 9.28 -3.25
CA SER A 90 -1.79 10.23 -2.45
C SER A 90 -2.67 10.79 -1.34
N HIS A 91 -2.20 10.76 -0.10
CA HIS A 91 -2.91 11.37 1.04
C HIS A 91 -2.66 12.89 1.17
N SER A 92 -2.39 13.57 0.08
CA SER A 92 -1.97 14.97 0.03
C SER A 92 -3.10 16.00 0.24
N GLY A 93 -4.32 15.57 0.26
CA GLY A 93 -5.59 16.32 0.18
C GLY A 93 -5.81 17.62 0.96
N LEU A 94 -4.85 18.18 1.71
CA LEU A 94 -4.98 19.52 2.35
C LEU A 94 -3.66 20.27 2.56
N THR A 95 -2.51 19.73 2.18
CA THR A 95 -1.25 20.48 2.32
C THR A 95 -0.32 20.21 1.15
N GLY A 96 -0.50 20.94 0.06
CA GLY A 96 0.51 21.00 -1.02
C GLY A 96 1.92 21.32 -0.51
N MET A 97 2.03 21.80 0.73
CA MET A 97 3.30 22.01 1.42
C MET A 97 4.00 20.71 1.81
N SER A 98 3.26 19.66 2.20
CA SER A 98 3.87 18.36 2.52
C SER A 98 4.41 17.66 1.27
N ASP A 99 3.73 17.78 0.15
CA ASP A 99 4.18 17.24 -1.13
C ASP A 99 5.41 17.99 -1.64
N TYR A 100 5.41 19.31 -1.53
CA TYR A 100 6.56 20.13 -1.91
C TYR A 100 7.81 19.77 -1.08
N VAL A 101 7.66 19.64 0.25
CA VAL A 101 8.76 19.23 1.13
C VAL A 101 9.27 17.82 0.76
N ASN A 102 8.37 16.88 0.45
CA ASN A 102 8.76 15.53 0.02
C ASN A 102 9.47 15.54 -1.33
N LYS A 103 9.03 16.34 -2.29
CA LYS A 103 9.69 16.50 -3.59
C LYS A 103 11.12 17.01 -3.44
N ILE A 104 11.35 18.00 -2.58
CA ILE A 104 12.70 18.50 -2.28
C ILE A 104 13.54 17.42 -1.58
N ARG A 105 13.00 16.80 -0.55
CA ARG A 105 13.69 15.78 0.25
C ARG A 105 14.15 14.58 -0.58
N LEU A 106 13.32 14.16 -1.54
CA LEU A 106 13.56 13.01 -2.40
C LEU A 106 14.17 13.39 -3.76
N SER A 107 14.43 14.69 -3.99
CA SER A 107 14.95 15.20 -5.25
C SER A 107 14.12 14.84 -6.49
N ASN A 108 12.80 14.62 -6.30
CA ASN A 108 11.86 14.32 -7.38
C ASN A 108 10.85 15.47 -7.55
N TYR A 109 11.25 16.50 -8.30
CA TYR A 109 10.45 17.71 -8.52
C TYR A 109 9.36 17.54 -9.56
N GLU A 110 9.47 16.54 -10.44
CA GLU A 110 8.55 16.31 -11.55
C GLU A 110 7.34 15.44 -11.14
N ALA A 111 7.42 14.73 -10.01
CA ALA A 111 6.29 13.94 -9.53
C ALA A 111 5.07 14.82 -9.23
N GLU A 112 3.88 14.39 -9.63
CA GLU A 112 2.63 15.13 -9.39
C GLU A 112 2.31 15.20 -7.90
N SER A 113 2.50 14.10 -7.18
CA SER A 113 2.14 13.96 -5.77
C SER A 113 3.10 13.01 -5.04
N TYR A 114 2.88 12.88 -3.72
CA TYR A 114 3.56 11.88 -2.90
C TYR A 114 2.59 10.75 -2.56
N TYR A 115 2.81 9.59 -3.16
CA TYR A 115 1.90 8.45 -3.13
C TYR A 115 2.15 7.53 -1.94
N ASN A 116 1.08 6.98 -1.38
CA ASN A 116 1.15 5.98 -0.32
C ASN A 116 1.42 4.58 -0.90
N SER A 117 2.26 3.80 -0.24
CA SER A 117 2.69 2.48 -0.69
C SER A 117 1.83 1.30 -0.19
N GLY A 118 0.74 1.57 0.53
CA GLY A 118 -0.08 0.51 1.14
C GLY A 118 -1.12 -0.13 0.22
N VAL A 119 -1.51 0.56 -0.86
CA VAL A 119 -2.38 0.04 -1.93
C VAL A 119 -1.72 0.36 -3.26
N LEU A 120 -1.31 -0.68 -4.00
CA LEU A 120 -0.63 -0.53 -5.29
C LEU A 120 -1.23 -1.49 -6.31
N LEU A 121 -1.84 -0.95 -7.38
CA LEU A 121 -2.12 -1.75 -8.55
C LEU A 121 -0.88 -1.74 -9.44
N MET A 122 -0.24 -2.88 -9.63
CA MET A 122 1.06 -3.02 -10.25
C MET A 122 0.97 -3.53 -11.69
N ASN A 123 1.68 -2.89 -12.61
CA ASN A 123 1.91 -3.31 -13.99
C ASN A 123 3.22 -4.13 -14.04
N LEU A 124 3.11 -5.43 -13.82
CA LEU A 124 4.29 -6.29 -13.64
C LEU A 124 5.22 -6.32 -14.88
N PRO A 125 4.75 -6.34 -16.14
CA PRO A 125 5.61 -6.23 -17.30
C PRO A 125 6.47 -4.97 -17.27
N GLN A 126 5.87 -3.80 -17.09
CA GLN A 126 6.60 -2.53 -17.04
C GLN A 126 7.56 -2.45 -15.84
N MET A 127 7.14 -2.95 -14.69
CA MET A 127 8.02 -3.00 -13.51
C MET A 127 9.24 -3.88 -13.73
N ARG A 128 9.10 -5.04 -14.42
CA ARG A 128 10.23 -5.94 -14.77
C ARG A 128 11.24 -5.28 -15.70
N GLU A 129 10.79 -4.38 -16.55
CA GLU A 129 11.66 -3.66 -17.49
C GLU A 129 12.39 -2.50 -16.81
N GLU A 130 11.75 -1.80 -15.88
CA GLU A 130 12.25 -0.53 -15.39
C GLU A 130 12.70 -0.55 -13.93
N MET A 131 12.08 -1.36 -13.05
CA MET A 131 12.39 -1.39 -11.62
C MET A 131 13.49 -2.40 -11.29
N ARG A 132 14.73 -1.93 -11.28
CA ARG A 132 15.90 -2.79 -11.03
C ARG A 132 16.30 -2.79 -9.57
N PRO A 133 16.58 -3.96 -8.96
CA PRO A 133 17.06 -4.05 -7.58
C PRO A 133 18.28 -3.15 -7.31
N ALA A 134 19.22 -3.09 -8.26
CA ALA A 134 20.43 -2.29 -8.13
C ALA A 134 20.14 -0.79 -7.96
N ASP A 135 19.18 -0.24 -8.72
CA ASP A 135 18.81 1.18 -8.66
C ASP A 135 18.09 1.50 -7.34
N ILE A 136 17.19 0.60 -6.91
CA ILE A 136 16.48 0.70 -5.63
C ILE A 136 17.47 0.70 -4.46
N PHE A 137 18.45 -0.22 -4.47
CA PHE A 137 19.44 -0.31 -3.39
C PHE A 137 20.45 0.84 -3.43
N ALA A 138 20.82 1.33 -4.61
CA ALA A 138 21.67 2.50 -4.76
C ALA A 138 20.97 3.74 -4.19
N TYR A 139 19.71 3.99 -4.55
CA TYR A 139 18.92 5.09 -4.02
C TYR A 139 18.75 5.00 -2.50
N ALA A 140 18.47 3.79 -1.98
CA ALA A 140 18.33 3.58 -0.54
C ALA A 140 19.61 3.92 0.24
N ARG A 141 20.80 3.64 -0.31
CA ARG A 141 22.09 4.03 0.30
C ARG A 141 22.35 5.53 0.20
N GLU A 142 22.12 6.12 -0.97
CA GLU A 142 22.38 7.54 -1.22
C GLU A 142 21.49 8.45 -0.35
N TYR A 143 20.23 8.07 -0.17
CA TYR A 143 19.24 8.87 0.55
C TYR A 143 18.94 8.39 1.97
N GLU A 144 19.73 7.47 2.54
CA GLU A 144 19.48 6.82 3.84
C GLU A 144 19.07 7.80 4.94
N GLU A 145 19.81 8.90 5.08
CA GLU A 145 19.57 9.95 6.09
C GLU A 145 18.24 10.71 5.85
N ARG A 146 17.75 10.73 4.62
CA ARG A 146 16.55 11.47 4.20
C ARG A 146 15.29 10.60 4.19
N LEU A 147 15.42 9.26 4.22
CA LEU A 147 14.29 8.36 4.21
C LEU A 147 13.57 8.38 5.56
N ILE A 148 12.25 8.64 5.53
CA ILE A 148 11.34 8.63 6.70
C ILE A 148 10.47 7.36 6.67
N LEU A 149 9.87 7.08 5.52
CA LEU A 149 9.12 5.88 5.18
C LEU A 149 9.83 5.21 4.00
N PRO A 150 10.86 4.40 4.25
CA PRO A 150 11.85 4.04 3.24
C PRO A 150 11.28 3.44 1.95
N ASP A 151 10.37 2.47 2.05
CA ASP A 151 9.74 1.85 0.87
C ASP A 151 8.89 2.85 0.08
N GLN A 152 8.10 3.65 0.78
CA GLN A 152 7.28 4.70 0.17
C GLN A 152 8.15 5.83 -0.40
N ASP A 153 9.19 6.23 0.30
CA ASP A 153 10.13 7.27 -0.14
C ASP A 153 10.90 6.84 -1.39
N ILE A 154 11.40 5.61 -1.43
CA ILE A 154 12.10 5.05 -2.60
C ILE A 154 11.14 4.98 -3.80
N LEU A 155 9.91 4.50 -3.58
CA LEU A 155 8.90 4.43 -4.63
C LEU A 155 8.64 5.81 -5.25
N ASN A 156 8.42 6.83 -4.40
CA ASN A 156 8.15 8.19 -4.85
C ASN A 156 9.38 8.88 -5.43
N GLY A 157 10.56 8.64 -4.86
CA GLY A 157 11.80 9.25 -5.31
C GLY A 157 12.25 8.77 -6.69
N LEU A 158 12.19 7.47 -6.93
CA LEU A 158 12.61 6.88 -8.21
C LEU A 158 11.50 6.89 -9.26
N TYR A 159 10.26 6.61 -8.87
CA TYR A 159 9.20 6.27 -9.82
C TYR A 159 7.96 7.16 -9.71
N GLY A 160 7.99 8.24 -8.94
CA GLY A 160 6.84 9.11 -8.69
C GLY A 160 6.18 9.67 -9.95
N THR A 161 6.95 9.91 -11.03
CA THR A 161 6.44 10.37 -12.34
C THR A 161 5.77 9.26 -13.17
N ARG A 162 5.93 8.00 -12.75
CA ARG A 162 5.42 6.80 -13.41
C ARG A 162 4.27 6.16 -12.62
N ILE A 163 3.67 6.92 -11.70
CA ILE A 163 2.54 6.48 -10.87
C ILE A 163 1.26 7.14 -11.37
N LEU A 164 0.26 6.33 -11.70
CA LEU A 164 -1.10 6.80 -11.97
C LEU A 164 -1.78 7.12 -10.64
N GLY A 165 -2.17 8.38 -10.43
CA GLY A 165 -2.89 8.80 -9.24
C GLY A 165 -4.33 8.30 -9.21
N VAL A 166 -4.78 7.76 -8.07
CA VAL A 166 -6.18 7.40 -7.83
C VAL A 166 -6.71 8.10 -6.59
N ASP A 167 -8.05 8.24 -6.48
CA ASP A 167 -8.71 8.92 -5.36
C ASP A 167 -8.46 8.17 -4.05
N ASP A 168 -7.78 8.82 -3.10
CA ASP A 168 -7.46 8.25 -1.80
C ASP A 168 -8.69 8.00 -0.94
N SER A 169 -9.73 8.82 -1.08
CA SER A 169 -10.98 8.66 -0.33
C SER A 169 -11.75 7.39 -0.71
N VAL A 170 -11.50 6.86 -1.90
CA VAL A 170 -12.09 5.60 -2.39
C VAL A 170 -11.12 4.43 -2.24
N TRP A 171 -9.88 4.61 -2.70
CA TRP A 171 -8.95 3.50 -2.93
C TRP A 171 -7.84 3.36 -1.88
N ASN A 172 -7.76 4.25 -0.90
CA ASN A 172 -6.80 4.14 0.21
C ASN A 172 -7.13 5.13 1.33
N TYR A 173 -8.35 5.05 1.87
CA TYR A 173 -8.85 5.96 2.89
C TYR A 173 -8.08 5.79 4.20
N ASP A 174 -7.38 6.83 4.65
CA ASP A 174 -6.71 6.81 5.96
C ASP A 174 -7.75 6.89 7.10
N ALA A 175 -8.01 5.76 7.74
CA ALA A 175 -9.02 5.63 8.80
C ALA A 175 -8.81 6.57 10.00
N ARG A 176 -7.62 7.15 10.16
CA ARG A 176 -7.30 8.12 11.22
C ARG A 176 -7.77 9.53 10.89
N ARG A 177 -8.09 9.80 9.61
CA ARG A 177 -8.26 11.14 9.07
C ARG A 177 -9.70 11.45 8.69
N TYR A 178 -10.68 10.79 9.28
CA TYR A 178 -12.10 11.00 9.00
C TYR A 178 -12.47 12.48 9.03
N ASP A 179 -12.16 13.18 10.13
CA ASP A 179 -12.51 14.61 10.27
C ASP A 179 -11.88 15.48 9.18
N ARG A 180 -10.69 15.11 8.71
CA ARG A 180 -10.02 15.81 7.61
C ARG A 180 -10.74 15.65 6.27
N TYR A 181 -11.17 14.44 5.95
CA TYR A 181 -11.95 14.17 4.73
C TYR A 181 -13.31 14.87 4.78
N TRP A 182 -13.96 14.80 5.94
CA TRP A 182 -15.24 15.46 6.17
C TRP A 182 -15.12 16.99 6.03
N LEU A 183 -14.18 17.63 6.71
CA LEU A 183 -13.94 19.08 6.62
C LEU A 183 -13.50 19.49 5.21
N GLY A 184 -12.60 18.75 4.58
CA GLY A 184 -12.08 19.05 3.24
C GLY A 184 -13.13 18.96 2.14
N SER A 185 -14.17 18.17 2.34
CA SER A 185 -15.34 18.05 1.45
C SER A 185 -16.53 18.92 1.85
N GLN A 186 -16.35 19.84 2.81
CA GLN A 186 -17.44 20.68 3.33
C GLN A 186 -18.62 19.85 3.93
N GLY A 187 -18.30 18.67 4.47
CA GLY A 187 -19.26 17.77 5.08
C GLY A 187 -19.86 16.70 4.14
N GLU A 188 -19.53 16.72 2.88
CA GLU A 188 -20.07 15.75 1.90
C GLU A 188 -19.55 14.33 2.12
N ARG A 189 -18.30 14.18 2.54
CA ARG A 189 -17.69 12.87 2.82
C ARG A 189 -17.89 12.48 4.29
N ASP A 190 -19.15 12.33 4.65
CA ASP A 190 -19.59 11.84 5.94
C ASP A 190 -19.45 10.31 6.06
N MET A 191 -19.97 9.73 7.16
CA MET A 191 -19.88 8.29 7.39
C MET A 191 -20.69 7.49 6.37
N ASP A 192 -21.85 7.97 5.97
CA ASP A 192 -22.69 7.31 4.97
C ASP A 192 -21.97 7.31 3.62
N TRP A 193 -21.38 8.43 3.24
CA TRP A 193 -20.57 8.53 2.03
C TRP A 193 -19.40 7.52 2.07
N VAL A 194 -18.68 7.42 3.18
CA VAL A 194 -17.55 6.47 3.33
C VAL A 194 -18.04 5.04 3.15
N MET A 195 -19.16 4.68 3.78
CA MET A 195 -19.74 3.33 3.67
C MET A 195 -20.19 3.00 2.24
N ASP A 196 -20.64 4.00 1.51
CA ASP A 196 -21.16 3.83 0.14
C ASP A 196 -20.08 3.89 -0.94
N HIS A 197 -18.94 4.53 -0.70
CA HIS A 197 -17.95 4.81 -1.75
C HIS A 197 -16.56 4.26 -1.46
N THR A 198 -16.12 4.21 -0.19
CA THR A 198 -14.77 3.77 0.14
C THR A 198 -14.62 2.26 -0.04
N VAL A 199 -13.59 1.85 -0.75
CA VAL A 199 -13.25 0.44 -0.99
C VAL A 199 -12.25 -0.06 0.04
N PHE A 200 -11.19 0.68 0.28
CA PHE A 200 -10.15 0.30 1.23
C PHE A 200 -10.07 1.29 2.39
N LEU A 201 -10.39 0.82 3.59
CA LEU A 201 -10.10 1.51 4.84
C LEU A 201 -8.73 1.07 5.34
N HIS A 202 -7.75 1.96 5.29
CA HIS A 202 -6.38 1.70 5.68
C HIS A 202 -6.12 2.23 7.11
N PHE A 203 -5.84 1.32 8.03
CA PHE A 203 -5.55 1.65 9.43
C PHE A 203 -4.07 2.01 9.62
N CYS A 204 -3.64 3.06 8.92
CA CYS A 204 -2.25 3.55 8.93
C CYS A 204 -1.75 3.86 10.35
N GLY A 205 -0.42 3.81 10.53
CA GLY A 205 0.25 4.20 11.78
C GLY A 205 0.37 3.08 12.80
N LYS A 206 0.81 3.45 14.02
CA LYS A 206 1.18 2.48 15.07
C LYS A 206 -0.02 1.89 15.80
N ASN A 207 -1.08 2.68 16.03
CA ASN A 207 -2.27 2.22 16.71
C ASN A 207 -3.16 1.45 15.75
N LYS A 208 -3.34 0.17 16.02
CA LYS A 208 -4.06 -0.75 15.12
C LYS A 208 -5.43 -1.12 15.68
N PRO A 209 -6.44 -1.38 14.81
CA PRO A 209 -7.81 -1.64 15.25
C PRO A 209 -7.97 -2.95 16.04
N TRP A 210 -7.01 -3.88 15.91
CA TRP A 210 -6.94 -5.10 16.73
C TRP A 210 -6.30 -4.89 18.11
N SER A 211 -5.71 -3.73 18.36
CA SER A 211 -5.09 -3.43 19.64
C SER A 211 -6.14 -3.06 20.70
N ARG A 212 -5.84 -3.43 21.95
CA ARG A 212 -6.70 -3.06 23.08
C ARG A 212 -6.73 -1.53 23.23
N GLY A 213 -7.94 -0.94 23.37
CA GLY A 213 -8.12 0.50 23.56
C GLY A 213 -8.03 1.33 22.26
N TYR A 214 -8.13 0.71 21.09
CA TYR A 214 -8.27 1.46 19.83
C TYR A 214 -9.62 2.18 19.78
N GLU A 215 -9.59 3.51 19.56
CA GLU A 215 -10.78 4.40 19.60
C GLU A 215 -10.99 5.17 18.28
N GLY A 216 -10.59 4.62 17.13
CA GLY A 216 -10.83 5.25 15.83
C GLY A 216 -12.31 5.14 15.40
N HIS A 217 -12.76 6.06 14.53
CA HIS A 217 -14.14 6.10 13.98
C HIS A 217 -14.62 4.75 13.43
N PHE A 218 -13.71 3.97 12.82
CA PHE A 218 -14.02 2.68 12.21
C PHE A 218 -13.74 1.48 13.12
N SER A 219 -13.57 1.70 14.43
CA SER A 219 -13.28 0.64 15.41
C SER A 219 -14.39 -0.42 15.46
N ALA A 220 -15.65 0.01 15.48
CA ALA A 220 -16.80 -0.90 15.53
C ALA A 220 -16.91 -1.73 14.22
N LEU A 221 -16.69 -1.10 13.08
CA LEU A 221 -16.70 -1.75 11.77
C LEU A 221 -15.61 -2.84 11.67
N TYR A 222 -14.37 -2.50 12.07
CA TYR A 222 -13.29 -3.49 12.10
C TYR A 222 -13.63 -4.70 12.99
N LYS A 223 -14.12 -4.45 14.20
CA LYS A 223 -14.51 -5.51 15.15
C LYS A 223 -15.66 -6.35 14.64
N HIS A 224 -16.58 -5.76 13.89
CA HIS A 224 -17.67 -6.51 13.24
C HIS A 224 -17.11 -7.55 12.26
N TYR A 225 -16.25 -7.14 11.33
CA TYR A 225 -15.62 -8.05 10.37
C TYR A 225 -14.71 -9.08 11.04
N GLN A 226 -13.96 -8.67 12.08
CA GLN A 226 -13.15 -9.61 12.86
C GLN A 226 -13.96 -10.72 13.50
N ARG A 227 -15.18 -10.43 14.00
CA ARG A 227 -16.09 -11.42 14.56
C ARG A 227 -16.65 -12.36 13.48
N LEU A 228 -17.07 -11.81 12.35
CA LEU A 228 -17.53 -12.63 11.22
C LEU A 228 -16.45 -13.61 10.74
N LEU A 229 -15.20 -13.20 10.73
CA LEU A 229 -14.07 -14.06 10.39
C LEU A 229 -13.86 -15.20 11.41
N GLY A 230 -14.10 -14.95 12.68
CA GLY A 230 -13.97 -15.94 13.77
C GLY A 230 -15.17 -16.89 13.90
N GLU A 231 -16.25 -16.64 13.16
CA GLU A 231 -17.46 -17.51 13.15
C GLU A 231 -17.43 -18.52 11.99
N VAL A 232 -16.37 -18.51 11.18
CA VAL A 232 -16.11 -19.46 10.08
C VAL A 232 -15.08 -20.49 10.55
#